data_9efe1347cb9332d96b1893d05d469308
#
_entry.id   9efe1347cb9332d96b1893d05d469308
#
_cell.length_a   1.000
_cell.length_b   1.000
_cell.length_c   1.000
_cell.angle_alpha   90.00
_cell.angle_beta   90.00
_cell.angle_gamma   90.00
#
_symmetry.space_group_name_H-M   'P 1'
#
loop_
_entity.id
_entity.type
_entity.pdbx_description
1 polymer ?
#
loop_
_entity_poly.entity_id
_entity_poly.type
_entity_poly.pdbx_seq_one_letter_code
_entity_poly.pdbx_strand_id
1 'polypeptide(L)'
;KRDEPFSRTLLRLIDDKGKTDVEVYKRAHIGSKLFSKIRKDDYTPSKKTVFALAIGLELNLEETESLLACAGYSFSRNKKFDIIVEYFIVKGRFDIFQINDVLLKYDQQLLGEEARK
;
A
#
# COMPACT_ATOMS: atom_id res chain seq x y z
N LYS A 1 -11.51 12.65 -7.36
CA LYS A 1 -12.84 12.70 -6.85
C LYS A 1 -13.15 11.55 -5.96
N ARG A 2 -13.97 11.82 -4.99
CA ARG A 2 -14.32 10.79 -4.04
C ARG A 2 -15.15 9.68 -4.64
N ASP A 3 -15.84 9.97 -5.72
CA ASP A 3 -16.70 8.98 -6.34
C ASP A 3 -15.95 7.99 -7.21
N GLU A 4 -14.69 8.28 -7.46
CA GLU A 4 -13.89 7.41 -8.28
C GLU A 4 -13.56 6.13 -7.52
N PRO A 5 -13.76 4.94 -8.12
CA PRO A 5 -13.37 3.69 -7.45
C PRO A 5 -11.89 3.68 -7.16
N PHE A 6 -11.52 3.00 -6.06
CA PHE A 6 -10.12 2.86 -5.68
C PHE A 6 -9.28 2.33 -6.84
N SER A 7 -9.81 1.33 -7.54
CA SER A 7 -9.08 0.70 -8.64
C SER A 7 -8.63 1.69 -9.70
N ARG A 8 -9.48 2.66 -10.01
CA ARG A 8 -9.14 3.64 -11.05
C ARG A 8 -8.01 4.54 -10.64
N THR A 9 -8.05 5.00 -9.40
CA THR A 9 -6.96 5.83 -8.87
C THR A 9 -5.68 5.04 -8.87
N LEU A 10 -5.74 3.78 -8.41
CA LEU A 10 -4.56 2.93 -8.36
C LEU A 10 -3.96 2.73 -9.75
N LEU A 11 -4.78 2.37 -10.72
CA LEU A 11 -4.28 2.08 -12.08
C LEU A 11 -3.69 3.34 -12.72
N ARG A 12 -4.29 4.48 -12.46
CA ARG A 12 -3.74 5.75 -12.96
C ARG A 12 -2.37 6.02 -12.35
N LEU A 13 -2.21 5.76 -11.05
CA LEU A 13 -0.91 5.95 -10.40
C LEU A 13 0.15 5.01 -10.95
N ILE A 14 -0.23 3.76 -11.19
CA ILE A 14 0.71 2.80 -11.78
C ILE A 14 1.21 3.33 -13.13
N ASP A 15 0.28 3.82 -13.92
CA ASP A 15 0.59 4.38 -15.23
C ASP A 15 1.50 5.61 -15.10
N ASP A 16 1.11 6.53 -14.23
CA ASP A 16 1.85 7.77 -14.04
C ASP A 16 3.28 7.51 -13.56
N LYS A 17 3.48 6.48 -12.78
CA LYS A 17 4.80 6.14 -12.27
C LYS A 17 5.61 5.29 -13.26
N GLY A 18 5.02 4.98 -14.41
CA GLY A 18 5.72 4.19 -15.43
C GLY A 18 6.02 2.78 -15.00
N LYS A 19 5.17 2.20 -14.17
CA LYS A 19 5.39 0.86 -13.67
C LYS A 19 4.37 -0.09 -14.30
N THR A 20 4.61 -1.39 -14.11
CA THR A 20 3.65 -2.39 -14.53
C THR A 20 2.91 -2.91 -13.30
N ASP A 21 1.73 -3.49 -13.54
CA ASP A 21 0.96 -4.12 -12.46
C ASP A 21 1.81 -5.14 -11.71
N VAL A 22 2.55 -5.95 -12.45
CA VAL A 22 3.36 -7.03 -11.87
C VAL A 22 4.44 -6.46 -10.96
N GLU A 23 5.13 -5.42 -11.42
CA GLU A 23 6.15 -4.77 -10.59
C GLU A 23 5.55 -4.31 -9.27
N VAL A 24 4.39 -3.67 -9.36
CA VAL A 24 3.80 -3.07 -8.17
C VAL A 24 3.37 -4.13 -7.18
N TYR A 25 2.63 -5.15 -7.64
CA TYR A 25 2.12 -6.10 -6.65
C TYR A 25 3.23 -7.00 -6.10
N LYS A 26 4.27 -7.25 -6.89
CA LYS A 26 5.41 -8.03 -6.38
C LYS A 26 6.15 -7.24 -5.32
N ARG A 27 6.40 -5.96 -5.56
CA ARG A 27 7.09 -5.12 -4.58
C ARG A 27 6.24 -4.89 -3.33
N ALA A 28 4.92 -4.94 -3.48
CA ALA A 28 4.00 -4.80 -2.36
C ALA A 28 3.82 -6.12 -1.60
N HIS A 29 4.42 -7.20 -2.08
CA HIS A 29 4.26 -8.54 -1.52
C HIS A 29 2.80 -8.96 -1.52
N ILE A 30 2.13 -8.67 -2.61
CA ILE A 30 0.73 -9.05 -2.82
C ILE A 30 0.71 -10.04 -3.97
N GLY A 31 -0.11 -11.08 -3.84
CA GLY A 31 -0.24 -12.06 -4.91
C GLY A 31 -1.11 -11.56 -6.04
N SER A 32 -0.98 -12.21 -7.20
CA SER A 32 -1.74 -11.82 -8.37
C SER A 32 -3.24 -11.97 -8.17
N LYS A 33 -3.66 -12.94 -7.37
CA LYS A 33 -5.08 -13.15 -7.10
C LYS A 33 -5.70 -11.97 -6.37
N LEU A 34 -5.05 -11.52 -5.31
CA LEU A 34 -5.54 -10.37 -4.58
C LEU A 34 -5.51 -9.13 -5.47
N PHE A 35 -4.45 -8.97 -6.23
CA PHE A 35 -4.34 -7.80 -7.11
C PHE A 35 -5.48 -7.81 -8.15
N SER A 36 -5.84 -8.98 -8.67
CA SER A 36 -6.96 -9.09 -9.58
C SER A 36 -8.25 -8.57 -8.98
N LYS A 37 -8.48 -8.86 -7.71
CA LYS A 37 -9.65 -8.33 -7.00
C LYS A 37 -9.56 -6.82 -6.86
N ILE A 38 -8.38 -6.33 -6.53
CA ILE A 38 -8.17 -4.90 -6.31
C ILE A 38 -8.44 -4.09 -7.58
N ARG A 39 -8.24 -4.69 -8.73
CA ARG A 39 -8.50 -4.02 -10.00
C ARG A 39 -9.98 -3.83 -10.29
N LYS A 40 -10.85 -4.47 -9.52
CA LYS A 40 -12.28 -4.37 -9.76
C LYS A 40 -12.86 -3.15 -9.07
N ASP A 41 -13.79 -2.50 -9.74
CA ASP A 41 -14.35 -1.24 -9.26
C ASP A 41 -15.12 -1.38 -7.96
N ASP A 42 -15.61 -2.57 -7.67
CA ASP A 42 -16.43 -2.79 -6.48
C ASP A 42 -15.64 -3.33 -5.30
N TYR A 43 -14.32 -3.36 -5.40
CA TYR A 43 -13.48 -3.90 -4.34
C TYR A 43 -12.69 -2.79 -3.66
N THR A 44 -12.69 -2.78 -2.34
CA THR A 44 -11.86 -1.84 -1.58
C THR A 44 -10.90 -2.65 -0.71
N PRO A 45 -9.60 -2.47 -0.90
CA PRO A 45 -8.63 -3.23 -0.10
C PRO A 45 -8.58 -2.74 1.34
N SER A 46 -7.98 -3.55 2.20
CA SER A 46 -7.76 -3.16 3.59
C SER A 46 -6.71 -2.05 3.65
N LYS A 47 -6.67 -1.35 4.79
CA LYS A 47 -5.69 -0.28 4.98
C LYS A 47 -4.27 -0.80 4.84
N LYS A 48 -4.00 -1.97 5.41
CA LYS A 48 -2.69 -2.60 5.31
C LYS A 48 -2.30 -2.80 3.85
N THR A 49 -3.23 -3.26 3.04
CA THR A 49 -2.96 -3.49 1.62
C THR A 49 -2.72 -2.18 0.89
N VAL A 50 -3.45 -1.12 1.23
CA VAL A 50 -3.21 0.19 0.62
C VAL A 50 -1.79 0.66 0.94
N PHE A 51 -1.35 0.50 2.19
CA PHE A 51 0.02 0.84 2.54
C PHE A 51 1.03 0.05 1.71
N ALA A 52 0.79 -1.27 1.57
CA ALA A 52 1.70 -2.10 0.79
C ALA A 52 1.79 -1.61 -0.65
N LEU A 53 0.65 -1.25 -1.22
CA LEU A 53 0.62 -0.72 -2.59
C LEU A 53 1.35 0.61 -2.69
N ALA A 54 1.21 1.47 -1.68
CA ALA A 54 1.94 2.75 -1.67
C ALA A 54 3.45 2.51 -1.68
N ILE A 55 3.91 1.52 -0.93
CA ILE A 55 5.33 1.17 -0.92
C ILE A 55 5.75 0.62 -2.29
N GLY A 56 4.95 -0.27 -2.85
CA GLY A 56 5.24 -0.84 -4.16
C GLY A 56 5.28 0.20 -5.27
N LEU A 57 4.49 1.25 -5.13
CA LEU A 57 4.45 2.35 -6.10
C LEU A 57 5.47 3.42 -5.78
N GLU A 58 6.12 3.34 -4.63
CA GLU A 58 7.08 4.35 -4.18
C GLU A 58 6.44 5.74 -4.09
N LEU A 59 5.26 5.78 -3.51
CA LEU A 59 4.53 7.03 -3.35
C LEU A 59 5.14 7.88 -2.23
N ASN A 60 5.11 9.20 -2.40
CA ASN A 60 5.49 10.07 -1.32
C ASN A 60 4.33 10.19 -0.33
N LEU A 61 4.51 10.96 0.75
CA LEU A 61 3.51 11.03 1.80
C LEU A 61 2.17 11.57 1.29
N GLU A 62 2.22 12.63 0.50
CA GLU A 62 1.02 13.26 -0.01
C GLU A 62 0.23 12.31 -0.92
N GLU A 63 0.95 11.63 -1.80
CA GLU A 63 0.33 10.65 -2.68
C GLU A 63 -0.27 9.50 -1.89
N THR A 64 0.43 9.08 -0.85
CA THR A 64 -0.06 7.99 0.01
C THR A 64 -1.34 8.41 0.72
N GLU A 65 -1.36 9.63 1.24
CA GLU A 65 -2.57 10.15 1.90
C GLU A 65 -3.76 10.17 0.96
N SER A 66 -3.52 10.58 -0.28
CA SER A 66 -4.58 10.60 -1.29
C SER A 66 -5.10 9.20 -1.59
N LEU A 67 -4.19 8.25 -1.72
CA LEU A 67 -4.59 6.88 -2.02
C LEU A 67 -5.37 6.27 -0.85
N LEU A 68 -4.91 6.52 0.38
CA LEU A 68 -5.63 6.08 1.57
C LEU A 68 -7.05 6.64 1.58
N ALA A 69 -7.17 7.94 1.29
CA ALA A 69 -8.46 8.61 1.32
C ALA A 69 -9.43 7.99 0.32
N CYS A 70 -8.93 7.57 -0.85
CA CYS A 70 -9.77 6.91 -1.85
C CYS A 70 -10.39 5.63 -1.32
N ALA A 71 -9.73 4.98 -0.38
CA ALA A 71 -10.24 3.75 0.22
C ALA A 71 -10.95 4.02 1.54
N GLY A 72 -11.08 5.28 1.92
CA GLY A 72 -11.76 5.65 3.17
C GLY A 72 -10.87 5.60 4.39
N TYR A 73 -9.57 5.63 4.22
CA TYR A 73 -8.61 5.55 5.34
C TYR A 73 -7.80 6.82 5.47
N SER A 74 -7.13 6.94 6.60
CA SER A 74 -6.17 8.02 6.83
C SER A 74 -5.09 7.48 7.76
N PHE A 75 -3.97 8.20 7.82
CA PHE A 75 -2.93 7.85 8.80
C PHE A 75 -3.45 8.09 10.21
N SER A 76 -3.18 7.13 11.09
CA SER A 76 -3.49 7.28 12.49
C SER A 76 -2.24 7.76 13.22
N ARG A 77 -2.37 8.80 14.02
CA ARG A 77 -1.22 9.36 14.70
C ARG A 77 -0.85 8.61 15.96
N ASN A 78 -1.72 7.74 16.44
CA ASN A 78 -1.44 7.02 17.68
C ASN A 78 -1.40 5.52 17.51
N LYS A 79 -1.26 5.03 16.27
CA LYS A 79 -1.05 3.60 16.03
C LYS A 79 0.37 3.38 15.56
N LYS A 80 1.07 2.48 16.25
CA LYS A 80 2.47 2.19 15.91
C LYS A 80 2.62 1.73 14.47
N PHE A 81 1.69 0.90 14.01
CA PHE A 81 1.75 0.43 12.63
C PHE A 81 1.83 1.60 11.65
N ASP A 82 0.92 2.55 11.80
CA ASP A 82 0.87 3.71 10.89
C ASP A 82 2.13 4.56 11.00
N ILE A 83 2.58 4.79 12.23
CA ILE A 83 3.76 5.63 12.46
C ILE A 83 5.00 5.03 11.81
N ILE A 84 5.15 3.72 11.93
CA ILE A 84 6.30 3.03 11.34
C ILE A 84 6.27 3.12 9.82
N VAL A 85 5.12 2.83 9.22
CA VAL A 85 5.02 2.89 7.77
C VAL A 85 5.25 4.30 7.27
N GLU A 86 4.67 5.28 7.95
CA GLU A 86 4.85 6.68 7.57
C GLU A 86 6.33 7.07 7.57
N TYR A 87 7.07 6.62 8.59
CA TYR A 87 8.49 6.92 8.66
C TYR A 87 9.22 6.48 7.40
N PHE A 88 8.98 5.26 6.95
CA PHE A 88 9.65 4.75 5.76
C PHE A 88 9.24 5.51 4.50
N ILE A 89 7.97 5.88 4.41
CA ILE A 89 7.50 6.65 3.27
C ILE A 89 8.17 8.03 3.22
N VAL A 90 8.22 8.70 4.37
CA VAL A 90 8.84 10.02 4.45
C VAL A 90 10.32 9.94 4.10
N LYS A 91 10.98 8.88 4.53
CA LYS A 91 12.41 8.69 4.23
C LYS A 91 12.66 8.17 2.82
N GLY A 92 11.63 7.82 2.09
CA GLY A 92 11.80 7.29 0.74
C GLY A 92 12.41 5.90 0.73
N ARG A 93 12.16 5.12 1.76
CA ARG A 93 12.67 3.75 1.85
C ARG A 93 11.55 2.76 1.57
N PHE A 94 11.48 2.33 0.34
CA PHE A 94 10.35 1.54 -0.15
C PHE A 94 10.70 0.05 -0.25
N ASP A 95 11.10 -0.52 0.88
CA ASP A 95 11.49 -1.93 0.94
C ASP A 95 10.64 -2.62 1.99
N ILE A 96 9.72 -3.47 1.52
CA ILE A 96 8.80 -4.17 2.42
C ILE A 96 9.55 -5.02 3.45
N PHE A 97 10.67 -5.65 3.04
CA PHE A 97 11.43 -6.46 3.97
C PHE A 97 11.95 -5.65 5.16
N GLN A 98 12.50 -4.48 4.87
CA GLN A 98 12.99 -3.60 5.94
C GLN A 98 11.87 -3.12 6.84
N ILE A 99 10.76 -2.73 6.22
CA ILE A 99 9.61 -2.23 6.98
C ILE A 99 9.08 -3.34 7.89
N ASN A 100 8.97 -4.54 7.34
CA ASN A 100 8.45 -5.67 8.10
C ASN A 100 9.38 -6.06 9.25
N ASP A 101 10.70 -5.90 9.08
CA ASP A 101 11.62 -6.14 10.19
C ASP A 101 11.30 -5.25 11.38
N VAL A 102 11.03 -3.97 11.10
CA VAL A 102 10.71 -3.02 12.16
C VAL A 102 9.33 -3.30 12.74
N LEU A 103 8.36 -3.58 11.87
CA LEU A 103 7.00 -3.91 12.33
C LEU A 103 7.03 -5.11 13.26
N LEU A 104 7.80 -6.13 12.91
CA LEU A 104 7.91 -7.32 13.74
C LEU A 104 8.51 -7.00 15.10
N LYS A 105 9.53 -6.15 15.13
CA LYS A 105 10.16 -5.73 16.38
C LYS A 105 9.16 -5.11 17.35
N TYR A 106 8.16 -4.43 16.82
CA TYR A 106 7.17 -3.73 17.64
C TYR A 106 5.86 -4.49 17.74
N ASP A 107 5.89 -5.79 17.41
CA ASP A 107 4.72 -6.67 17.52
C ASP A 107 3.53 -6.19 16.70
N GLN A 108 3.82 -5.61 15.55
CA GLN A 108 2.78 -5.16 14.62
C GLN A 108 2.58 -6.18 13.52
N GLN A 109 1.40 -6.18 12.91
CA GLN A 109 1.20 -7.03 11.75
C GLN A 109 2.10 -6.56 10.60
N LEU A 110 2.42 -7.47 9.71
CA LEU A 110 3.33 -7.18 8.62
C LEU A 110 2.58 -6.71 7.38
N LEU A 111 3.29 -6.01 6.51
CA LEU A 111 2.75 -5.60 5.23
C LEU A 111 2.78 -6.78 4.26
N GLY A 112 1.86 -6.73 3.30
CA GLY A 112 1.79 -7.75 2.27
C GLY A 112 0.98 -8.94 2.72
N GLU A 113 0.82 -9.89 1.80
CA GLU A 113 0.12 -11.13 2.10
C GLU A 113 1.05 -12.07 2.82
N GLU A 114 0.46 -12.84 3.73
CA GLU A 114 1.26 -13.83 4.44
C GLU A 114 1.73 -14.90 3.49
N ALA A 115 2.94 -15.41 3.75
CA ALA A 115 3.46 -16.51 2.97
C ALA A 115 2.57 -17.74 3.12
N ARG A 116 2.43 -18.49 2.03
CA ARG A 116 1.66 -19.72 2.06
C ARG A 116 2.61 -20.88 2.06
N LYS A 117 2.24 -21.87 2.82
CA LYS A 117 3.07 -23.06 2.89
C LYS A 117 2.79 -24.00 1.79
#